data_0be95ad45a8efdb8fe214fb0446f19c7
#
_entry.id   0be95ad45a8efdb8fe214fb0446f19c7
#
_cell.length_a   1.000
_cell.length_b   1.000
_cell.length_c   1.000
_cell.angle_alpha   90.00
_cell.angle_beta   90.00
_cell.angle_gamma   90.00
#
_symmetry.space_group_name_H-M   'P 1'
#
loop_
_entity.id
_entity.type
_entity.pdbx_description
1 polymer ?
#
loop_
_entity_poly.entity_id
_entity_poly.type
_entity_poly.pdbx_seq_one_letter_code
_entity_poly.pdbx_strand_id
1 'polypeptide(L)'
;MVGKLTWFRATSSVTCALFDRARFFDKHGCLKKAIQEKNGTLVDDFVQTNRQATGDLLEPVLITEAARRLGITELEAEVDYKIVHPKLPLEASLDGRCKAVNLKIKHNPDEGIFLVGHEELILNGDIPFECKCSSDYPSVGEPPKYLGVDQLHTSMDILDAEYGILIVLYQSTDLRIYVYKRDPEFAGQLSEVVLDFDRRVDEEDYYPPEKPEHAGNIFDIGDDENEKILSADMVDLIDTIQALKEAQKIAKVKEAELMTDLMMSMGNHSKARAANYVLEWKTLPAKKEQVKEVTYKAAPERRAGYVKIRMVKE
;
A
#
# COMPACT_ATOMS: atom_id res chain seq x y z
N MET A 1 18.70 -6.39 11.60
CA MET A 1 17.39 -6.11 12.23
C MET A 1 17.01 -4.72 11.78
N VAL A 2 16.20 -4.64 10.74
CA VAL A 2 15.64 -3.37 10.26
C VAL A 2 14.93 -2.70 11.45
N GLY A 3 15.25 -1.44 11.72
CA GLY A 3 14.72 -0.70 12.85
C GLY A 3 13.20 -0.76 12.90
N LYS A 4 12.65 -0.98 14.10
CA LYS A 4 11.22 -0.96 14.36
C LYS A 4 10.61 0.27 13.68
N LEU A 5 9.61 0.08 12.82
CA LEU A 5 8.81 1.18 12.32
C LEU A 5 8.29 1.97 13.53
N THR A 6 8.65 3.23 13.62
CA THR A 6 8.03 4.14 14.57
C THR A 6 6.82 4.75 13.86
N TRP A 7 5.63 4.58 14.43
CA TRP A 7 4.41 5.17 13.90
C TRP A 7 4.22 6.62 14.38
N PHE A 8 4.90 6.96 15.46
CA PHE A 8 4.84 8.27 16.12
C PHE A 8 5.18 9.46 15.20
N ARG A 9 6.00 9.24 14.14
CA ARG A 9 6.30 10.22 13.11
C ARG A 9 5.94 9.68 11.74
N ALA A 10 5.70 10.56 10.80
CA ALA A 10 5.63 10.16 9.42
C ALA A 10 6.95 9.49 8.99
N THR A 11 6.85 8.39 8.26
CA THR A 11 8.00 7.69 7.69
C THR A 11 7.87 7.64 6.17
N SER A 12 8.97 7.44 5.45
CA SER A 12 8.92 7.25 3.99
C SER A 12 7.92 6.16 3.58
N SER A 13 7.76 5.10 4.38
CA SER A 13 6.79 4.02 4.12
C SER A 13 5.33 4.46 4.29
N VAL A 14 5.06 5.45 5.16
CA VAL A 14 3.70 5.95 5.43
C VAL A 14 3.27 7.01 4.41
N THR A 15 4.20 7.71 3.79
CA THR A 15 3.88 8.84 2.89
C THR A 15 2.97 8.46 1.73
N CYS A 16 3.10 7.25 1.15
CA CYS A 16 2.18 6.79 0.12
C CYS A 16 0.72 6.68 0.61
N ALA A 17 0.49 6.39 1.90
CA ALA A 17 -0.85 6.40 2.47
C ALA A 17 -1.37 7.83 2.70
N LEU A 18 -0.49 8.75 3.10
CA LEU A 18 -0.86 10.16 3.27
C LEU A 18 -1.30 10.80 1.93
N PHE A 19 -0.76 10.32 0.81
CA PHE A 19 -1.17 10.70 -0.54
C PHE A 19 -2.33 9.87 -1.11
N ASP A 20 -2.97 8.99 -0.31
CA ASP A 20 -4.03 8.06 -0.75
C ASP A 20 -3.58 7.11 -1.91
N ARG A 21 -2.30 6.75 -1.96
CA ARG A 21 -1.68 5.92 -3.02
C ARG A 21 -1.26 4.54 -2.54
N ALA A 22 -1.38 4.26 -1.24
CA ALA A 22 -1.04 2.94 -0.69
C ALA A 22 -2.09 1.88 -1.05
N ARG A 23 -1.63 0.66 -1.38
CA ARG A 23 -2.51 -0.44 -1.80
C ARG A 23 -3.10 -1.23 -0.62
N PHE A 24 -2.37 -1.34 0.49
CA PHE A 24 -2.71 -2.28 1.57
C PHE A 24 -3.00 -1.63 2.91
N PHE A 25 -2.84 -0.34 3.02
CA PHE A 25 -3.09 0.45 4.21
C PHE A 25 -3.48 1.87 3.81
N ASP A 26 -4.06 2.65 4.70
CA ASP A 26 -4.50 4.01 4.42
C ASP A 26 -4.08 4.98 5.54
N LYS A 27 -4.24 6.28 5.29
CA LYS A 27 -3.90 7.34 6.24
C LYS A 27 -4.64 7.22 7.57
N HIS A 28 -5.89 6.69 7.57
CA HIS A 28 -6.69 6.52 8.79
C HIS A 28 -6.08 5.45 9.71
N GLY A 29 -5.66 4.31 9.13
CA GLY A 29 -4.99 3.24 9.87
C GLY A 29 -3.61 3.66 10.35
N CYS A 30 -2.86 4.42 9.54
CA CYS A 30 -1.56 4.98 9.94
C CYS A 30 -1.70 5.94 11.10
N LEU A 31 -2.67 6.87 11.05
CA LEU A 31 -2.91 7.84 12.12
C LEU A 31 -3.31 7.15 13.43
N LYS A 32 -4.22 6.17 13.37
CA LYS A 32 -4.57 5.37 14.56
C LYS A 32 -3.35 4.76 15.22
N LYS A 33 -2.49 4.09 14.44
CA LYS A 33 -1.28 3.45 14.97
C LYS A 33 -0.31 4.48 15.55
N ALA A 34 -0.15 5.63 14.93
CA ALA A 34 0.70 6.71 15.43
C ALA A 34 0.19 7.26 16.77
N ILE A 35 -1.12 7.49 16.92
CA ILE A 35 -1.74 7.91 18.16
C ILE A 35 -1.58 6.83 19.25
N GLN A 36 -1.81 5.55 18.90
CA GLN A 36 -1.63 4.44 19.83
C GLN A 36 -0.17 4.29 20.30
N GLU A 37 0.80 4.48 19.40
CA GLU A 37 2.22 4.47 19.79
C GLU A 37 2.56 5.64 20.71
N LYS A 38 2.10 6.85 20.38
CA LYS A 38 2.26 8.04 21.24
C LYS A 38 1.70 7.80 22.64
N ASN A 39 0.55 7.16 22.76
CA ASN A 39 -0.12 6.88 24.03
C ASN A 39 0.38 5.62 24.73
N GLY A 40 1.34 4.90 24.14
CA GLY A 40 1.87 3.65 24.69
C GLY A 40 0.86 2.48 24.68
N THR A 41 -0.20 2.58 23.87
CA THR A 41 -1.26 1.57 23.75
C THR A 41 -1.14 0.72 22.49
N LEU A 42 -0.16 1.01 21.61
CA LEU A 42 0.06 0.23 20.41
C LEU A 42 0.43 -1.22 20.75
N VAL A 43 -0.38 -2.15 20.27
CA VAL A 43 -0.07 -3.58 20.32
C VAL A 43 0.68 -3.94 19.04
N ASP A 44 1.94 -4.36 19.19
CA ASP A 44 2.74 -4.84 18.06
C ASP A 44 2.30 -6.27 17.71
N ASP A 45 1.35 -6.38 16.78
CA ASP A 45 0.85 -7.63 16.22
C ASP A 45 1.49 -7.98 14.86
N PHE A 46 2.54 -7.24 14.48
CA PHE A 46 3.21 -7.44 13.21
C PHE A 46 3.87 -8.82 13.15
N VAL A 47 3.48 -9.58 12.14
CA VAL A 47 4.12 -10.85 11.83
C VAL A 47 4.57 -10.81 10.38
N GLN A 48 5.87 -10.86 10.22
CA GLN A 48 6.49 -10.92 8.92
C GLN A 48 6.02 -12.14 8.12
N THR A 49 5.52 -11.92 6.93
CA THR A 49 5.14 -12.99 6.00
C THR A 49 6.38 -13.56 5.30
N ASN A 50 6.31 -14.79 4.79
CA ASN A 50 7.39 -15.36 3.98
C ASN A 50 7.75 -14.49 2.77
N ARG A 51 6.77 -13.79 2.19
CA ARG A 51 7.01 -12.87 1.07
C ARG A 51 7.85 -11.67 1.49
N GLN A 52 7.57 -11.09 2.65
CA GLN A 52 8.37 -9.99 3.20
C GLN A 52 9.78 -10.46 3.55
N ALA A 53 9.92 -11.59 4.26
CA ALA A 53 11.22 -12.15 4.59
C ALA A 53 12.07 -12.47 3.34
N THR A 54 11.43 -12.93 2.26
CA THR A 54 12.11 -13.15 0.97
C THR A 54 12.52 -11.82 0.33
N GLY A 55 11.69 -10.78 0.42
CA GLY A 55 12.01 -9.44 -0.04
C GLY A 55 13.26 -8.90 0.65
N ASP A 56 13.26 -8.91 1.98
CA ASP A 56 14.38 -8.43 2.79
C ASP A 56 15.70 -9.18 2.49
N LEU A 57 15.60 -10.50 2.24
CA LEU A 57 16.78 -11.30 1.86
C LEU A 57 17.34 -10.92 0.47
N LEU A 58 16.47 -10.57 -0.47
CA LEU A 58 16.86 -10.24 -1.84
C LEU A 58 17.35 -8.80 -1.99
N GLU A 59 16.88 -7.90 -1.14
CA GLU A 59 17.11 -6.46 -1.22
C GLU A 59 18.58 -6.08 -1.39
N PRO A 60 19.55 -6.49 -0.52
CA PRO A 60 20.96 -6.11 -0.67
C PRO A 60 21.58 -6.69 -1.94
N VAL A 61 21.11 -7.86 -2.39
CA VAL A 61 21.59 -8.49 -3.64
C VAL A 61 21.13 -7.69 -4.86
N LEU A 62 19.87 -7.28 -4.89
CA LEU A 62 19.30 -6.49 -5.98
C LEU A 62 19.92 -5.09 -6.06
N ILE A 63 20.15 -4.46 -4.90
CA ILE A 63 20.83 -3.16 -4.80
C ILE A 63 22.29 -3.27 -5.32
N THR A 64 23.01 -4.31 -4.90
CA THR A 64 24.37 -4.55 -5.37
C THR A 64 24.44 -4.78 -6.89
N GLU A 65 23.51 -5.55 -7.44
CA GLU A 65 23.43 -5.78 -8.89
C GLU A 65 23.06 -4.51 -9.65
N ALA A 66 22.14 -3.71 -9.13
CA ALA A 66 21.77 -2.43 -9.73
C ALA A 66 22.96 -1.46 -9.72
N ALA A 67 23.68 -1.36 -8.61
CA ALA A 67 24.90 -0.55 -8.51
C ALA A 67 25.98 -0.98 -9.52
N ARG A 68 26.17 -2.30 -9.69
CA ARG A 68 27.09 -2.86 -10.69
C ARG A 68 26.72 -2.44 -12.12
N ARG A 69 25.43 -2.53 -12.49
CA ARG A 69 24.95 -2.12 -13.82
C ARG A 69 25.11 -0.62 -14.07
N LEU A 70 24.94 0.19 -13.03
CA LEU A 70 25.08 1.64 -13.09
C LEU A 70 26.54 2.11 -13.00
N GLY A 71 27.49 1.24 -12.69
CA GLY A 71 28.91 1.58 -12.49
C GLY A 71 29.18 2.31 -11.17
N ILE A 72 28.32 2.12 -10.16
CA ILE A 72 28.47 2.68 -8.82
C ILE A 72 29.48 1.86 -8.04
N THR A 73 30.48 2.52 -7.43
CA THR A 73 31.56 1.86 -6.68
C THR A 73 31.49 2.12 -5.17
N GLU A 74 30.93 3.23 -4.73
CA GLU A 74 30.77 3.57 -3.33
C GLU A 74 29.31 3.31 -2.94
N LEU A 75 29.03 2.10 -2.46
CA LEU A 75 27.69 1.60 -2.16
C LEU A 75 27.58 1.19 -0.68
N GLU A 76 26.53 1.64 -0.02
CA GLU A 76 26.02 1.11 1.24
C GLU A 76 24.70 0.39 0.93
N ALA A 77 24.73 -0.93 0.77
CA ALA A 77 23.61 -1.76 0.33
C ALA A 77 22.66 -2.13 1.47
N GLU A 78 23.05 -1.90 2.71
CA GLU A 78 22.27 -2.11 3.92
C GLU A 78 22.47 -0.89 4.83
N VAL A 79 21.41 -0.14 5.07
CA VAL A 79 21.44 1.04 5.95
C VAL A 79 20.69 0.69 7.23
N ASP A 80 21.41 0.48 8.33
CA ASP A 80 20.87 0.01 9.61
C ASP A 80 20.45 1.13 10.56
N TYR A 81 20.42 2.38 10.08
CA TYR A 81 20.04 3.54 10.84
C TYR A 81 18.95 4.36 10.12
N LYS A 82 18.22 5.14 10.91
CA LYS A 82 17.20 6.06 10.40
C LYS A 82 17.81 7.42 10.11
N ILE A 83 17.32 8.03 9.05
CA ILE A 83 17.63 9.40 8.66
C ILE A 83 16.42 10.27 8.98
N VAL A 84 16.65 11.38 9.67
CA VAL A 84 15.60 12.34 10.07
C VAL A 84 15.69 13.57 9.20
N HIS A 85 14.54 14.01 8.69
CA HIS A 85 14.48 15.24 7.92
C HIS A 85 14.85 16.46 8.78
N PRO A 86 15.69 17.38 8.28
CA PRO A 86 16.23 18.47 9.11
C PRO A 86 15.17 19.51 9.56
N LYS A 87 13.99 19.56 8.93
CA LYS A 87 12.96 20.57 9.19
C LYS A 87 11.57 19.99 9.44
N LEU A 88 11.29 18.76 9.02
CA LEU A 88 9.97 18.13 9.12
C LEU A 88 9.99 16.99 10.12
N PRO A 89 8.87 16.67 10.78
CA PRO A 89 8.71 15.48 11.62
C PRO A 89 8.61 14.21 10.76
N LEU A 90 9.66 13.93 10.00
CA LEU A 90 9.72 12.91 8.98
C LEU A 90 11.03 12.14 9.09
N GLU A 91 10.96 10.81 8.99
CA GLU A 91 12.12 9.94 9.00
C GLU A 91 12.06 8.89 7.89
N ALA A 92 13.21 8.35 7.52
CA ALA A 92 13.30 7.23 6.58
C ALA A 92 14.32 6.20 7.06
N SER A 93 14.00 4.92 6.82
CA SER A 93 14.99 3.86 6.70
C SER A 93 15.23 3.67 5.20
N LEU A 94 16.47 3.73 4.78
CA LEU A 94 16.82 3.54 3.38
C LEU A 94 17.15 2.07 3.14
N ASP A 95 16.71 1.53 2.03
CA ASP A 95 17.10 0.18 1.62
C ASP A 95 18.59 0.16 1.23
N GLY A 96 19.09 1.28 0.69
CA GLY A 96 20.50 1.48 0.40
C GLY A 96 20.79 2.93 0.01
N ARG A 97 22.06 3.26 -0.11
CA ARG A 97 22.49 4.56 -0.64
C ARG A 97 23.88 4.47 -1.29
N CYS A 98 24.19 5.43 -2.14
CA CYS A 98 25.53 5.63 -2.63
C CYS A 98 25.91 7.12 -2.66
N LYS A 99 27.20 7.38 -2.84
CA LYS A 99 27.70 8.71 -3.12
C LYS A 99 28.28 8.73 -4.53
N ALA A 100 27.68 9.52 -5.41
CA ALA A 100 28.14 9.65 -6.79
C ALA A 100 28.95 10.93 -6.99
N VAL A 101 29.98 10.85 -7.84
CA VAL A 101 30.78 12.00 -8.28
C VAL A 101 30.93 11.93 -9.79
N ASN A 102 30.25 12.82 -10.50
CA ASN A 102 30.26 12.88 -11.97
C ASN A 102 29.96 11.54 -12.64
N LEU A 103 29.09 10.72 -12.04
CA LEU A 103 28.71 9.43 -12.56
C LEU A 103 27.76 9.58 -13.74
N LYS A 104 28.25 9.24 -14.92
CA LYS A 104 27.48 9.35 -16.17
C LYS A 104 26.70 8.06 -16.43
N ILE A 105 25.38 8.20 -16.53
CA ILE A 105 24.45 7.07 -16.81
C ILE A 105 23.68 7.36 -18.07
N LYS A 106 23.42 6.31 -18.87
CA LYS A 106 22.58 6.38 -20.08
C LYS A 106 21.38 5.47 -19.95
N HIS A 107 20.30 5.89 -20.58
CA HIS A 107 19.11 5.05 -20.75
C HIS A 107 19.49 3.80 -21.55
N ASN A 108 19.28 2.60 -20.96
CA ASN A 108 19.67 1.32 -21.56
C ASN A 108 18.66 0.23 -21.15
N PRO A 109 17.51 0.13 -21.85
CA PRO A 109 16.47 -0.86 -21.55
C PRO A 109 16.95 -2.32 -21.68
N ASP A 110 17.95 -2.59 -22.52
CA ASP A 110 18.50 -3.95 -22.69
C ASP A 110 19.19 -4.44 -21.42
N GLU A 111 19.75 -3.53 -20.63
CA GLU A 111 20.32 -3.81 -19.31
C GLU A 111 19.34 -3.51 -18.16
N GLY A 112 18.08 -3.17 -18.48
CA GLY A 112 17.06 -2.83 -17.50
C GLY A 112 17.25 -1.46 -16.85
N ILE A 113 17.96 -0.51 -17.48
CA ILE A 113 18.22 0.83 -16.97
C ILE A 113 17.29 1.83 -17.65
N PHE A 114 16.44 2.48 -16.85
CA PHE A 114 15.43 3.43 -17.30
C PHE A 114 15.66 4.79 -16.63
N LEU A 115 16.05 5.80 -17.42
CA LEU A 115 16.13 7.18 -16.94
C LEU A 115 14.78 7.87 -17.18
N VAL A 116 14.09 8.22 -16.10
CA VAL A 116 12.73 8.78 -16.18
C VAL A 116 12.77 10.19 -16.75
N GLY A 117 12.28 10.35 -17.99
CA GLY A 117 12.26 11.63 -18.72
C GLY A 117 13.61 12.09 -19.30
N HIS A 118 14.64 11.22 -19.30
CA HIS A 118 15.98 11.56 -19.78
C HIS A 118 16.62 10.42 -20.57
N GLU A 119 17.54 10.77 -21.49
CA GLU A 119 18.37 9.80 -22.23
C GLU A 119 19.74 9.61 -21.58
N GLU A 120 20.24 10.65 -20.91
CA GLU A 120 21.52 10.64 -20.22
C GLU A 120 21.46 11.54 -18.99
N LEU A 121 22.09 11.11 -17.89
CA LEU A 121 22.21 11.89 -16.65
C LEU A 121 23.64 11.84 -16.13
N ILE A 122 24.02 12.88 -15.38
CA ILE A 122 25.24 12.92 -14.58
C ILE A 122 24.82 13.00 -13.12
N LEU A 123 25.06 11.93 -12.37
CA LEU A 123 24.70 11.86 -10.97
C LEU A 123 25.81 12.41 -10.08
N ASN A 124 25.41 13.18 -9.08
CA ASN A 124 26.29 13.74 -8.06
C ASN A 124 25.60 13.74 -6.69
N GLY A 125 26.41 13.66 -5.62
CA GLY A 125 25.91 13.71 -4.24
C GLY A 125 25.41 12.39 -3.72
N ASP A 126 24.62 12.46 -2.64
CA ASP A 126 23.99 11.31 -2.03
C ASP A 126 22.78 10.87 -2.85
N ILE A 127 22.64 9.56 -3.06
CA ILE A 127 21.57 8.97 -3.86
C ILE A 127 20.94 7.82 -3.08
N PRO A 128 19.67 7.95 -2.64
CA PRO A 128 18.95 6.86 -1.99
C PRO A 128 18.52 5.81 -2.99
N PHE A 129 18.47 4.57 -2.52
CA PHE A 129 17.89 3.42 -3.20
C PHE A 129 16.59 3.02 -2.51
N GLU A 130 15.62 2.63 -3.32
CA GLU A 130 14.39 1.96 -2.88
C GLU A 130 14.24 0.67 -3.67
N CYS A 131 14.03 -0.46 -3.00
CA CYS A 131 13.96 -1.78 -3.62
C CYS A 131 12.58 -2.41 -3.45
N LYS A 132 12.02 -2.92 -4.52
CA LYS A 132 10.71 -3.58 -4.51
C LYS A 132 10.70 -4.88 -5.30
N CYS A 133 10.01 -5.88 -4.75
CA CYS A 133 9.68 -7.12 -5.46
C CYS A 133 8.20 -7.12 -5.83
N SER A 134 7.88 -7.23 -7.11
CA SER A 134 6.51 -7.23 -7.63
C SER A 134 6.18 -8.50 -8.39
N SER A 135 4.95 -9.00 -8.20
CA SER A 135 4.37 -10.05 -9.04
C SER A 135 3.67 -9.51 -10.28
N ASP A 136 3.55 -8.19 -10.40
CA ASP A 136 2.94 -7.54 -11.54
C ASP A 136 3.88 -7.60 -12.76
N TYR A 137 3.33 -7.49 -13.95
CA TYR A 137 4.11 -7.28 -15.16
C TYR A 137 4.45 -5.80 -15.31
N PRO A 138 5.68 -5.46 -15.70
CA PRO A 138 6.03 -4.08 -15.95
C PRO A 138 5.28 -3.55 -17.17
N SER A 139 4.85 -2.30 -17.11
CA SER A 139 4.34 -1.59 -18.29
C SER A 139 5.47 -1.38 -19.30
N VAL A 140 5.15 -1.50 -20.57
CA VAL A 140 6.13 -1.27 -21.65
C VAL A 140 6.37 0.24 -21.77
N GLY A 141 7.63 0.68 -21.57
CA GLY A 141 8.05 2.07 -21.76
C GLY A 141 7.61 3.04 -20.66
N GLU A 142 6.93 2.58 -19.61
CA GLU A 142 6.51 3.45 -18.51
C GLU A 142 7.15 3.02 -17.18
N PRO A 143 7.61 3.98 -16.36
CA PRO A 143 8.03 3.70 -14.98
C PRO A 143 6.80 3.36 -14.11
N PRO A 144 6.99 2.67 -12.97
CA PRO A 144 5.91 2.42 -12.03
C PRO A 144 5.37 3.76 -11.49
N LYS A 145 4.04 3.89 -11.40
CA LYS A 145 3.39 5.13 -10.95
C LYS A 145 3.41 5.31 -9.43
N TYR A 146 3.30 4.22 -8.68
CA TYR A 146 3.15 4.27 -7.22
C TYR A 146 4.07 3.32 -6.45
N LEU A 147 4.53 2.23 -7.06
CA LEU A 147 5.34 1.21 -6.40
C LEU A 147 6.69 1.78 -5.95
N GLY A 148 6.82 2.14 -4.68
CA GLY A 148 8.06 2.69 -4.10
C GLY A 148 8.40 4.12 -4.50
N VAL A 149 7.67 4.75 -5.44
CA VAL A 149 8.00 6.09 -5.97
C VAL A 149 7.89 7.16 -4.89
N ASP A 150 6.78 7.18 -4.15
CA ASP A 150 6.58 8.17 -3.07
C ASP A 150 7.62 7.98 -1.94
N GLN A 151 7.99 6.72 -1.62
CA GLN A 151 9.04 6.41 -0.64
C GLN A 151 10.39 6.96 -1.11
N LEU A 152 10.74 6.73 -2.38
CA LEU A 152 11.97 7.22 -2.97
C LEU A 152 12.04 8.74 -2.96
N HIS A 153 10.99 9.45 -3.42
CA HIS A 153 10.95 10.91 -3.41
C HIS A 153 11.02 11.48 -2.00
N THR A 154 10.40 10.82 -1.03
CA THR A 154 10.52 11.17 0.40
C THR A 154 11.96 11.04 0.88
N SER A 155 12.63 9.94 0.55
CA SER A 155 14.04 9.70 0.91
C SER A 155 14.98 10.72 0.24
N MET A 156 14.66 11.10 -1.01
CA MET A 156 15.39 12.16 -1.72
C MET A 156 15.23 13.51 -1.03
N ASP A 157 14.04 13.84 -0.55
CA ASP A 157 13.79 15.09 0.15
C ASP A 157 14.52 15.16 1.50
N ILE A 158 14.49 14.07 2.27
CA ILE A 158 15.22 13.96 3.55
C ILE A 158 16.74 14.16 3.36
N LEU A 159 17.31 13.60 2.29
CA LEU A 159 18.75 13.67 1.99
C LEU A 159 19.15 14.95 1.23
N ASP A 160 18.21 15.76 0.81
CA ASP A 160 18.41 16.84 -0.17
C ASP A 160 19.09 16.34 -1.47
N ALA A 161 18.74 15.11 -1.86
CA ALA A 161 19.29 14.44 -3.04
C ALA A 161 18.59 14.91 -4.32
N GLU A 162 19.37 15.15 -5.39
CA GLU A 162 18.82 15.52 -6.71
C GLU A 162 18.25 14.32 -7.45
N TYR A 163 18.81 13.14 -7.21
CA TYR A 163 18.42 11.88 -7.87
C TYR A 163 18.19 10.78 -6.86
N GLY A 164 17.33 9.82 -7.23
CA GLY A 164 17.10 8.60 -6.49
C GLY A 164 16.92 7.42 -7.43
N ILE A 165 17.14 6.22 -6.92
CA ILE A 165 17.13 4.98 -7.70
C ILE A 165 16.09 4.03 -7.14
N LEU A 166 15.06 3.72 -7.95
CA LEU A 166 14.06 2.70 -7.66
C LEU A 166 14.44 1.40 -8.39
N ILE A 167 14.60 0.34 -7.63
CA ILE A 167 14.92 -0.98 -8.14
C ILE A 167 13.69 -1.87 -8.01
N VAL A 168 13.23 -2.46 -9.10
CA VAL A 168 12.06 -3.34 -9.08
C VAL A 168 12.40 -4.68 -9.73
N LEU A 169 12.26 -5.76 -8.95
CA LEU A 169 12.29 -7.11 -9.48
C LEU A 169 10.86 -7.56 -9.81
N TYR A 170 10.53 -7.57 -11.09
CA TYR A 170 9.24 -8.05 -11.60
C TYR A 170 9.26 -9.55 -11.85
N GLN A 171 8.19 -10.25 -11.50
CA GLN A 171 8.00 -11.68 -11.77
C GLN A 171 9.19 -12.55 -11.34
N SER A 172 9.97 -12.10 -10.35
CA SER A 172 11.21 -12.77 -9.85
C SER A 172 12.36 -12.89 -10.84
N THR A 173 12.28 -12.30 -12.04
CA THR A 173 13.29 -12.47 -13.11
C THR A 173 13.61 -11.20 -13.89
N ASP A 174 12.72 -10.22 -13.99
CA ASP A 174 12.92 -8.98 -14.74
C ASP A 174 13.33 -7.86 -13.77
N LEU A 175 14.63 -7.61 -13.66
CA LEU A 175 15.19 -6.55 -12.81
C LEU A 175 15.28 -5.25 -13.60
N ARG A 176 14.52 -4.25 -13.13
CA ARG A 176 14.51 -2.91 -13.69
C ARG A 176 14.98 -1.87 -12.69
N ILE A 177 15.78 -0.93 -13.18
CA ILE A 177 16.40 0.14 -12.42
C ILE A 177 15.89 1.46 -13.00
N TYR A 178 15.14 2.19 -12.21
CA TYR A 178 14.58 3.49 -12.60
C TYR A 178 15.32 4.61 -11.87
N VAL A 179 15.87 5.55 -12.62
CA VAL A 179 16.52 6.73 -12.04
C VAL A 179 15.56 7.90 -12.15
N TYR A 180 15.17 8.45 -11.01
CA TYR A 180 14.28 9.58 -10.89
C TYR A 180 15.06 10.83 -10.54
N LYS A 181 14.66 11.96 -11.11
CA LYS A 181 15.02 13.28 -10.61
C LYS A 181 14.04 13.72 -9.54
N ARG A 182 14.52 14.43 -8.51
CA ARG A 182 13.66 14.99 -7.46
C ARG A 182 12.60 15.91 -8.06
N ASP A 183 11.36 15.72 -7.63
CA ASP A 183 10.21 16.51 -8.01
C ASP A 183 9.97 17.60 -6.95
N PRO A 184 10.17 18.89 -7.27
CA PRO A 184 9.93 19.98 -6.32
C PRO A 184 8.46 20.14 -5.92
N GLU A 185 7.52 19.77 -6.80
CA GLU A 185 6.08 19.82 -6.50
C GLU A 185 5.74 18.76 -5.44
N PHE A 186 6.26 17.55 -5.60
CA PHE A 186 6.11 16.50 -4.60
C PHE A 186 6.66 16.94 -3.23
N ALA A 187 7.83 17.57 -3.17
CA ALA A 187 8.43 18.04 -1.92
C ALA A 187 7.54 19.09 -1.21
N GLY A 188 6.89 19.98 -1.97
CA GLY A 188 5.91 20.93 -1.42
C GLY A 188 4.70 20.22 -0.81
N GLN A 189 4.09 19.30 -1.55
CA GLN A 189 2.94 18.50 -1.10
C GLN A 189 3.31 17.60 0.09
N LEU A 190 4.51 17.00 0.09
CA LEU A 190 5.02 16.19 1.19
C LEU A 190 5.06 16.97 2.50
N SER A 191 5.56 18.20 2.46
CA SER A 191 5.61 19.06 3.63
C SER A 191 4.23 19.30 4.23
N GLU A 192 3.22 19.57 3.40
CA GLU A 192 1.83 19.80 3.83
C GLU A 192 1.23 18.57 4.51
N VAL A 193 1.32 17.40 3.86
CA VAL A 193 0.70 16.17 4.41
C VAL A 193 1.40 15.66 5.66
N VAL A 194 2.72 15.84 5.75
CA VAL A 194 3.50 15.43 6.93
C VAL A 194 3.19 16.32 8.13
N LEU A 195 3.10 17.63 7.93
CA LEU A 195 2.75 18.56 9.02
C LEU A 195 1.30 18.39 9.48
N ASP A 196 0.35 18.14 8.57
CA ASP A 196 -1.04 17.82 8.95
C ASP A 196 -1.11 16.50 9.72
N PHE A 197 -0.37 15.47 9.29
CA PHE A 197 -0.31 14.18 9.99
C PHE A 197 0.23 14.34 11.41
N ASP A 198 1.36 15.04 11.58
CA ASP A 198 2.00 15.27 12.88
C ASP A 198 1.08 16.04 13.84
N ARG A 199 0.44 17.13 13.35
CA ARG A 199 -0.57 17.87 14.09
C ARG A 199 -1.71 16.95 14.55
N ARG A 200 -2.23 16.10 13.64
CA ARG A 200 -3.30 15.16 13.97
C ARG A 200 -2.90 14.11 15.01
N VAL A 201 -1.67 13.64 14.96
CA VAL A 201 -1.13 12.75 16.00
C VAL A 201 -1.07 13.48 17.36
N ASP A 202 -0.67 14.75 17.34
CA ASP A 202 -0.56 15.53 18.56
C ASP A 202 -1.90 15.88 19.19
N GLU A 203 -2.89 16.24 18.36
CA GLU A 203 -4.23 16.64 18.78
C GLU A 203 -5.22 15.45 18.88
N GLU A 204 -4.81 14.24 18.50
CA GLU A 204 -5.68 13.06 18.34
C GLU A 204 -6.88 13.34 17.42
N ASP A 205 -6.64 14.18 16.39
CA ASP A 205 -7.64 14.63 15.43
C ASP A 205 -7.71 13.64 14.25
N TYR A 206 -8.59 12.64 14.34
CA TYR A 206 -8.77 11.65 13.29
C TYR A 206 -9.28 12.26 11.99
N TYR A 207 -8.80 11.73 10.85
CA TYR A 207 -9.37 12.10 9.55
C TYR A 207 -10.88 11.79 9.51
N PRO A 208 -11.70 12.64 8.84
CA PRO A 208 -13.11 12.36 8.65
C PRO A 208 -13.34 10.97 8.04
N PRO A 209 -14.17 10.10 8.64
CA PRO A 209 -14.38 8.75 8.13
C PRO A 209 -15.09 8.75 6.78
N GLU A 210 -14.54 8.05 5.80
CA GLU A 210 -15.08 7.90 4.44
C GLU A 210 -15.77 6.53 4.24
N LYS A 211 -15.49 5.58 5.10
CA LYS A 211 -16.03 4.21 5.09
C LYS A 211 -16.16 3.66 6.51
N PRO A 212 -16.98 2.61 6.73
CA PRO A 212 -17.25 2.08 8.07
C PRO A 212 -15.99 1.67 8.84
N GLU A 213 -14.96 1.17 8.15
CA GLU A 213 -13.70 0.77 8.76
C GLU A 213 -12.98 1.96 9.41
N HIS A 214 -13.09 3.16 8.83
CA HIS A 214 -12.50 4.38 9.40
C HIS A 214 -13.17 4.79 10.72
N ALA A 215 -14.49 4.60 10.84
CA ALA A 215 -15.18 4.81 12.12
C ALA A 215 -14.69 3.81 13.18
N GLY A 216 -14.40 2.56 12.80
CA GLY A 216 -13.77 1.56 13.67
C GLY A 216 -12.34 1.91 14.08
N ASN A 217 -11.64 2.77 13.36
CA ASN A 217 -10.34 3.28 13.77
C ASN A 217 -10.44 4.31 14.89
N ILE A 218 -11.53 5.09 14.91
CA ILE A 218 -11.80 6.12 15.94
C ILE A 218 -12.37 5.48 17.21
N PHE A 219 -13.29 4.52 17.05
CA PHE A 219 -14.04 3.87 18.12
C PHE A 219 -13.77 2.37 18.12
N ASP A 220 -12.58 1.95 18.50
CA ASP A 220 -12.12 0.55 18.37
C ASP A 220 -12.68 -0.37 19.46
N ILE A 221 -13.00 0.14 20.64
CA ILE A 221 -13.62 -0.60 21.74
C ILE A 221 -14.98 0.02 22.06
N GLY A 222 -16.03 -0.80 22.17
CA GLY A 222 -17.37 -0.39 22.53
C GLY A 222 -17.56 -0.35 24.03
N ASP A 223 -18.41 0.55 24.50
CA ASP A 223 -19.01 0.47 25.81
C ASP A 223 -20.23 -0.47 25.71
N ASP A 224 -20.11 -1.66 26.26
CA ASP A 224 -21.16 -2.68 26.26
C ASP A 224 -22.15 -2.54 27.43
N GLU A 225 -21.84 -1.68 28.41
CA GLU A 225 -22.66 -1.48 29.60
C GLU A 225 -23.72 -0.38 29.40
N ASN A 226 -23.45 0.57 28.50
CA ASN A 226 -24.31 1.72 28.28
C ASN A 226 -24.92 1.75 26.87
N GLU A 227 -26.23 2.01 26.77
CA GLU A 227 -26.92 2.23 25.51
C GLU A 227 -26.96 3.70 25.17
N LYS A 228 -26.47 4.06 23.96
CA LYS A 228 -26.58 5.42 23.43
C LYS A 228 -27.87 5.57 22.64
N ILE A 229 -28.74 6.49 23.10
CA ILE A 229 -29.93 6.88 22.35
C ILE A 229 -29.51 7.82 21.24
N LEU A 230 -29.78 7.42 19.99
CA LEU A 230 -29.52 8.25 18.81
C LEU A 230 -30.66 9.23 18.56
N SER A 231 -30.35 10.31 17.86
CA SER A 231 -31.32 11.33 17.45
C SER A 231 -32.32 10.79 16.40
N ALA A 232 -33.50 11.41 16.30
CA ALA A 232 -34.57 10.93 15.42
C ALA A 232 -34.19 10.94 13.93
N ASP A 233 -33.32 11.85 13.50
CA ASP A 233 -32.80 11.89 12.12
C ASP A 233 -31.99 10.64 11.73
N MET A 234 -31.46 9.89 12.72
CA MET A 234 -30.80 8.62 12.46
C MET A 234 -31.79 7.52 12.05
N VAL A 235 -33.09 7.65 12.32
CA VAL A 235 -34.10 6.67 11.89
C VAL A 235 -34.19 6.62 10.37
N ASP A 236 -34.25 7.77 9.69
CA ASP A 236 -34.30 7.84 8.22
C ASP A 236 -33.04 7.23 7.59
N LEU A 237 -31.87 7.44 8.21
CA LEU A 237 -30.62 6.80 7.78
C LEU A 237 -30.70 5.28 7.91
N ILE A 238 -31.20 4.77 9.04
CA ILE A 238 -31.36 3.34 9.30
C ILE A 238 -32.30 2.72 8.29
N ASP A 239 -33.46 3.33 8.05
CA ASP A 239 -34.46 2.86 7.10
C ASP A 239 -33.89 2.84 5.66
N THR A 240 -33.14 3.86 5.29
CA THR A 240 -32.43 3.90 4.00
C THR A 240 -31.42 2.75 3.86
N ILE A 241 -30.62 2.50 4.89
CA ILE A 241 -29.65 1.37 4.89
C ILE A 241 -30.40 0.02 4.76
N GLN A 242 -31.53 -0.14 5.44
CA GLN A 242 -32.31 -1.38 5.34
C GLN A 242 -32.93 -1.57 3.95
N ALA A 243 -33.50 -0.50 3.37
CA ALA A 243 -34.05 -0.53 2.02
C ALA A 243 -32.97 -0.88 0.97
N LEU A 244 -31.76 -0.30 1.09
CA LEU A 244 -30.64 -0.64 0.20
C LEU A 244 -30.18 -2.09 0.34
N LYS A 245 -30.14 -2.63 1.56
CA LYS A 245 -29.81 -4.04 1.79
C LYS A 245 -30.83 -4.99 1.16
N GLU A 246 -32.13 -4.67 1.27
CA GLU A 246 -33.17 -5.49 0.67
C GLU A 246 -33.13 -5.41 -0.87
N ALA A 247 -32.93 -4.21 -1.43
CA ALA A 247 -32.77 -4.03 -2.87
C ALA A 247 -31.54 -4.83 -3.41
N GLN A 248 -30.43 -4.82 -2.68
CA GLN A 248 -29.23 -5.60 -3.03
C GLN A 248 -29.52 -7.13 -3.00
N LYS A 249 -30.28 -7.58 -2.01
CA LYS A 249 -30.69 -8.99 -1.91
C LYS A 249 -31.57 -9.42 -3.08
N ILE A 250 -32.56 -8.60 -3.43
CA ILE A 250 -33.45 -8.82 -4.59
C ILE A 250 -32.64 -8.85 -5.88
N ALA A 251 -31.72 -7.89 -6.07
CA ALA A 251 -30.87 -7.83 -7.24
C ALA A 251 -29.99 -9.08 -7.39
N LYS A 252 -29.39 -9.56 -6.30
CA LYS A 252 -28.59 -10.81 -6.30
C LYS A 252 -29.39 -12.06 -6.67
N VAL A 253 -30.65 -12.16 -6.18
CA VAL A 253 -31.53 -13.28 -6.54
C VAL A 253 -31.83 -13.21 -8.05
N LYS A 254 -32.18 -12.02 -8.54
CA LYS A 254 -32.50 -11.83 -9.96
C LYS A 254 -31.30 -12.08 -10.88
N GLU A 255 -30.10 -11.65 -10.48
CA GLU A 255 -28.87 -11.96 -11.19
C GLU A 255 -28.62 -13.46 -11.26
N ALA A 256 -28.81 -14.19 -10.17
CA ALA A 256 -28.64 -15.65 -10.13
C ALA A 256 -29.65 -16.39 -11.02
N GLU A 257 -30.92 -15.95 -11.06
CA GLU A 257 -31.94 -16.48 -11.99
C GLU A 257 -31.50 -16.29 -13.44
N LEU A 258 -31.16 -15.06 -13.82
CA LEU A 258 -30.73 -14.74 -15.20
C LEU A 258 -29.44 -15.47 -15.59
N MET A 259 -28.50 -15.63 -14.66
CA MET A 259 -27.29 -16.42 -14.89
C MET A 259 -27.61 -17.89 -15.11
N THR A 260 -28.58 -18.43 -14.36
CA THR A 260 -29.06 -19.82 -14.55
C THR A 260 -29.65 -20.01 -15.96
N ASP A 261 -30.52 -19.09 -16.40
CA ASP A 261 -31.11 -19.14 -17.75
C ASP A 261 -30.04 -19.05 -18.83
N LEU A 262 -29.03 -18.18 -18.62
CA LEU A 262 -27.90 -18.04 -19.52
C LEU A 262 -27.07 -19.34 -19.61
N MET A 263 -26.75 -19.95 -18.47
CA MET A 263 -26.01 -21.20 -18.41
C MET A 263 -26.80 -22.36 -19.04
N MET A 264 -28.10 -22.43 -18.81
CA MET A 264 -28.98 -23.41 -19.45
C MET A 264 -28.98 -23.23 -20.98
N SER A 265 -28.99 -22.00 -21.46
CA SER A 265 -28.90 -21.69 -22.89
C SER A 265 -27.55 -22.06 -23.51
N MET A 266 -26.46 -22.00 -22.75
CA MET A 266 -25.14 -22.46 -23.20
C MET A 266 -25.05 -24.00 -23.31
N GLY A 267 -25.80 -24.73 -22.51
CA GLY A 267 -25.76 -26.17 -22.47
C GLY A 267 -24.36 -26.73 -22.23
N ASN A 268 -23.89 -27.66 -23.03
CA ASN A 268 -22.57 -28.29 -22.90
C ASN A 268 -21.41 -27.47 -23.55
N HIS A 269 -21.67 -26.24 -23.98
CA HIS A 269 -20.66 -25.42 -24.64
C HIS A 269 -19.89 -24.56 -23.64
N SER A 270 -18.57 -24.63 -23.70
CA SER A 270 -17.69 -23.78 -22.88
C SER A 270 -17.57 -22.34 -23.39
N LYS A 271 -18.03 -22.08 -24.61
CA LYS A 271 -18.06 -20.75 -25.22
C LYS A 271 -19.36 -20.54 -25.98
N ALA A 272 -19.89 -19.32 -25.90
CA ALA A 272 -21.03 -18.86 -26.65
C ALA A 272 -20.85 -17.42 -27.10
N ARG A 273 -21.62 -16.97 -28.07
CA ARG A 273 -21.64 -15.58 -28.52
C ARG A 273 -23.09 -15.10 -28.68
N ALA A 274 -23.36 -13.91 -28.14
CA ALA A 274 -24.63 -13.21 -28.35
C ALA A 274 -24.34 -11.76 -28.71
N ALA A 275 -24.64 -11.38 -29.93
CA ALA A 275 -24.29 -10.08 -30.50
C ALA A 275 -22.80 -9.73 -30.27
N ASN A 276 -22.52 -8.68 -29.49
CA ASN A 276 -21.17 -8.21 -29.18
C ASN A 276 -20.55 -8.88 -27.92
N TYR A 277 -21.28 -9.80 -27.26
CA TYR A 277 -20.82 -10.48 -26.06
C TYR A 277 -20.22 -11.84 -26.39
N VAL A 278 -19.07 -12.12 -25.81
CA VAL A 278 -18.46 -13.46 -25.79
C VAL A 278 -18.60 -14.02 -24.39
N LEU A 279 -19.17 -15.20 -24.27
CA LEU A 279 -19.43 -15.88 -23.01
C LEU A 279 -18.48 -17.07 -22.89
N GLU A 280 -17.87 -17.21 -21.73
CA GLU A 280 -17.01 -18.35 -21.41
C GLU A 280 -17.45 -19.01 -20.10
N TRP A 281 -17.78 -20.31 -20.17
CA TRP A 281 -18.08 -21.13 -19.00
C TRP A 281 -17.10 -22.30 -18.96
N LYS A 282 -15.96 -22.08 -18.30
CA LYS A 282 -14.83 -23.01 -18.30
C LYS A 282 -15.07 -24.19 -17.36
N THR A 283 -14.73 -25.40 -17.82
CA THR A 283 -14.61 -26.56 -16.95
C THR A 283 -13.36 -26.40 -16.08
N LEU A 284 -13.54 -26.43 -14.77
CA LEU A 284 -12.41 -26.37 -13.84
C LEU A 284 -11.81 -27.80 -13.70
N PRO A 285 -10.47 -27.93 -13.75
CA PRO A 285 -9.83 -29.22 -13.51
C PRO A 285 -10.10 -29.72 -12.08
N ALA A 286 -10.19 -31.02 -11.92
CA ALA A 286 -10.31 -31.64 -10.60
C ALA A 286 -9.11 -31.24 -9.72
N LYS A 287 -9.39 -30.73 -8.53
CA LYS A 287 -8.36 -30.43 -7.53
C LYS A 287 -8.11 -31.66 -6.67
N LYS A 288 -6.83 -32.00 -6.49
CA LYS A 288 -6.46 -33.00 -5.47
C LYS A 288 -6.78 -32.43 -4.08
N GLU A 289 -7.25 -33.30 -3.20
CA GLU A 289 -7.48 -32.96 -1.81
C GLU A 289 -6.17 -32.44 -1.18
N GLN A 290 -6.23 -31.23 -0.62
CA GLN A 290 -5.13 -30.64 0.13
C GLN A 290 -5.63 -30.38 1.55
N VAL A 291 -5.10 -31.14 2.49
CA VAL A 291 -5.29 -30.86 3.92
C VAL A 291 -4.31 -29.72 4.27
N LYS A 292 -4.84 -28.54 4.56
CA LYS A 292 -4.07 -27.43 5.11
C LYS A 292 -4.32 -27.37 6.61
N GLU A 293 -3.27 -27.52 7.41
CA GLU A 293 -3.33 -27.10 8.81
C GLU A 293 -3.50 -25.57 8.84
N VAL A 294 -4.62 -25.12 9.37
CA VAL A 294 -4.89 -23.69 9.55
C VAL A 294 -4.62 -23.35 11.01
N THR A 295 -3.53 -22.65 11.26
CA THR A 295 -3.24 -22.09 12.59
C THR A 295 -3.90 -20.72 12.68
N TYR A 296 -4.87 -20.57 13.60
CA TYR A 296 -5.48 -19.29 13.90
C TYR A 296 -4.64 -18.58 14.96
N LYS A 297 -4.23 -17.34 14.67
CA LYS A 297 -3.59 -16.49 15.67
C LYS A 297 -4.65 -15.78 16.49
N ALA A 298 -4.36 -15.59 17.78
CA ALA A 298 -5.17 -14.72 18.61
C ALA A 298 -5.16 -13.30 17.99
N ALA A 299 -6.34 -12.72 17.84
CA ALA A 299 -6.50 -11.33 17.42
C ALA A 299 -6.87 -10.49 18.63
N PRO A 300 -6.39 -9.24 18.73
CA PRO A 300 -6.83 -8.33 19.79
C PRO A 300 -8.33 -8.07 19.68
N GLU A 301 -8.94 -7.73 20.82
CA GLU A 301 -10.33 -7.30 20.86
C GLU A 301 -10.53 -6.05 20.02
N ARG A 302 -11.54 -6.03 19.18
CA ARG A 302 -11.89 -4.92 18.30
C ARG A 302 -13.38 -4.92 17.99
N ARG A 303 -13.93 -3.77 17.65
CA ARG A 303 -15.29 -3.68 17.12
C ARG A 303 -15.45 -4.45 15.82
N ALA A 304 -16.63 -5.03 15.61
CA ALA A 304 -16.99 -5.62 14.34
C ALA A 304 -17.00 -4.54 13.25
N GLY A 305 -16.56 -4.87 12.03
CA GLY A 305 -16.60 -3.97 10.87
C GLY A 305 -18.00 -3.70 10.31
N TYR A 306 -19.07 -4.00 11.09
CA TYR A 306 -20.45 -3.78 10.68
C TYR A 306 -21.36 -3.55 11.89
N VAL A 307 -22.44 -2.78 11.68
CA VAL A 307 -23.50 -2.59 12.66
C VAL A 307 -24.65 -3.58 12.38
N LYS A 308 -25.10 -4.27 13.41
CA LYS A 308 -26.26 -5.17 13.34
C LYS A 308 -27.52 -4.38 13.68
N ILE A 309 -28.42 -4.19 12.68
CA ILE A 309 -29.68 -3.48 12.83
C ILE A 309 -30.78 -4.52 13.14
N ARG A 310 -31.54 -4.33 14.21
CA ARG A 310 -32.70 -5.14 14.57
C ARG A 310 -33.86 -4.23 14.90
N MET A 311 -35.06 -4.59 14.47
CA MET A 311 -36.28 -3.94 14.92
C MET A 311 -36.68 -4.54 16.28
N VAL A 312 -36.93 -3.70 17.27
CA VAL A 312 -37.49 -4.11 18.55
C VAL A 312 -39.00 -4.25 18.34
N LYS A 313 -39.56 -5.42 18.56
CA LYS A 313 -41.04 -5.57 18.61
C LYS A 313 -41.50 -5.07 19.97
N GLU A 314 -42.40 -4.11 19.95
CA GLU A 314 -43.12 -3.66 21.14
C GLU A 314 -43.89 -4.82 21.81
#